data_2f8b675f753e3e10184024d57d07b5c0
#
_entry.id   2f8b675f753e3e10184024d57d07b5c0
#
_cell.length_a   1.000
_cell.length_b   1.000
_cell.length_c   1.000
_cell.angle_alpha   90.00
_cell.angle_beta   90.00
_cell.angle_gamma   90.00
#
_symmetry.space_group_name_H-M   'P 1'
#
loop_
_entity.id
_entity.type
_entity.pdbx_description
1 polymer ?
#
loop_
_entity_poly.entity_id
_entity_poly.type
_entity_poly.pdbx_seq_one_letter_code
_entity_poly.pdbx_strand_id
1 'polypeptide(L)'
;GALTDIWARARGNTVTKRIRRLLRGHRSDFGKCVAHCGLGIIIFGISAITAWETEDIRIVSPGEKFNIGQYEFQFLGVSQYRNQNFMTTQGEFRVDKGGKFIDSLLPEKRFYPVAGIWTTEAAIDQSLLRDLYLVLGEAQDDGKWTVRTYIKPFAIWIWLGALCMACLLYTSDAADEGLGVDLG
;
A
#
# COMPACT_ATOMS: atom_id res chain seq x y z
N GLY A 1 14.98 26.31 -7.62
CA GLY A 1 14.24 25.75 -6.49
C GLY A 1 15.14 25.05 -5.48
N ALA A 2 14.60 24.57 -4.36
CA ALA A 2 15.37 23.99 -3.25
C ALA A 2 16.35 22.88 -3.66
N LEU A 3 16.01 22.06 -4.66
CA LEU A 3 16.88 21.00 -5.20
C LEU A 3 18.11 21.56 -5.94
N THR A 4 17.95 22.65 -6.67
CA THR A 4 19.05 23.29 -7.41
C THR A 4 20.03 23.96 -6.46
N ASP A 5 19.55 24.54 -5.36
CA ASP A 5 20.40 25.18 -4.34
C ASP A 5 21.18 24.14 -3.53
N ILE A 6 20.57 23.01 -3.22
CA ILE A 6 21.25 21.88 -2.56
C ILE A 6 22.30 21.27 -3.49
N TRP A 7 21.98 21.14 -4.78
CA TRP A 7 22.91 20.60 -5.78
C TRP A 7 24.12 21.53 -6.01
N ALA A 8 23.87 22.83 -6.03
CA ALA A 8 24.95 23.84 -6.13
C ALA A 8 25.88 23.84 -4.91
N ARG A 9 25.32 23.66 -3.70
CA ARG A 9 26.09 23.56 -2.45
C ARG A 9 26.83 22.23 -2.29
N ALA A 10 26.38 21.18 -2.97
CA ALA A 10 26.94 19.82 -2.90
C ALA A 10 28.08 19.55 -3.90
N ARG A 11 28.56 20.54 -4.66
CA ARG A 11 29.70 20.40 -5.60
C ARG A 11 31.01 20.12 -4.85
N GLY A 12 31.27 18.84 -4.63
CA GLY A 12 32.53 18.33 -4.06
C GLY A 12 32.96 17.05 -4.76
N ASN A 13 34.28 16.79 -4.83
CA ASN A 13 34.86 15.72 -5.64
C ASN A 13 34.57 14.26 -5.21
N THR A 14 33.88 14.02 -4.09
CA THR A 14 33.58 12.65 -3.61
C THR A 14 32.15 12.58 -3.08
N VAL A 15 31.38 11.56 -3.49
CA VAL A 15 29.97 11.33 -3.11
C VAL A 15 29.80 11.32 -1.58
N THR A 16 30.71 10.71 -0.85
CA THR A 16 30.75 10.70 0.63
C THR A 16 30.87 12.09 1.26
N LYS A 17 31.65 12.99 0.66
CA LYS A 17 31.77 14.38 1.13
C LYS A 17 30.50 15.19 0.82
N ARG A 18 29.79 14.86 -0.28
CA ARG A 18 28.50 15.46 -0.63
C ARG A 18 27.43 15.08 0.39
N ILE A 19 27.31 13.77 0.68
CA ILE A 19 26.34 13.25 1.66
C ILE A 19 26.64 13.84 3.05
N ARG A 20 27.91 13.89 3.48
CA ARG A 20 28.28 14.43 4.78
C ARG A 20 28.02 15.95 4.89
N ARG A 21 28.18 16.72 3.79
CA ARG A 21 27.79 18.14 3.76
C ARG A 21 26.29 18.36 3.78
N LEU A 22 25.49 17.51 3.08
CA LEU A 22 24.05 17.54 3.13
C LEU A 22 23.54 17.24 4.55
N LEU A 23 24.12 16.25 5.23
CA LEU A 23 23.77 15.89 6.61
C LEU A 23 24.25 16.92 7.66
N ARG A 24 25.25 17.77 7.34
CA ARG A 24 25.73 18.86 8.20
C ARG A 24 25.15 20.23 7.89
N GLY A 25 24.35 20.37 6.82
CA GLY A 25 23.58 21.57 6.51
C GLY A 25 22.58 21.90 7.63
N HIS A 26 22.04 23.12 7.65
CA HIS A 26 21.00 23.52 8.59
C HIS A 26 19.88 22.47 8.57
N ARG A 27 19.50 21.96 9.73
CA ARG A 27 18.44 20.93 9.89
C ARG A 27 17.15 21.33 9.18
N SER A 28 16.83 22.62 9.16
CA SER A 28 15.68 23.21 8.47
C SER A 28 15.71 23.00 6.94
N ASP A 29 16.88 23.18 6.28
CA ASP A 29 16.97 23.01 4.82
C ASP A 29 16.85 21.54 4.39
N PHE A 30 17.40 20.62 5.20
CA PHE A 30 17.25 19.18 5.01
C PHE A 30 15.80 18.76 5.18
N GLY A 31 15.13 19.27 6.23
CA GLY A 31 13.73 19.06 6.50
C GLY A 31 12.85 19.45 5.29
N LYS A 32 13.01 20.65 4.77
CA LYS A 32 12.26 21.13 3.60
C LYS A 32 12.45 20.23 2.37
N CYS A 33 13.68 19.73 2.14
CA CYS A 33 13.96 18.85 1.02
C CYS A 33 13.22 17.51 1.15
N VAL A 34 13.26 16.88 2.33
CA VAL A 34 12.58 15.60 2.59
C VAL A 34 11.07 15.77 2.49
N ALA A 35 10.47 16.91 2.95
CA ALA A 35 9.05 17.18 2.78
C ALA A 35 8.64 17.22 1.32
N HIS A 36 9.37 17.95 0.49
CA HIS A 36 9.08 18.02 -0.93
C HIS A 36 9.26 16.68 -1.63
N CYS A 37 10.28 15.90 -1.23
CA CYS A 37 10.46 14.53 -1.72
C CYS A 37 9.30 13.63 -1.30
N GLY A 38 8.84 13.71 -0.04
CA GLY A 38 7.69 12.95 0.45
C GLY A 38 6.41 13.25 -0.35
N LEU A 39 6.15 14.53 -0.59
CA LEU A 39 5.02 14.94 -1.44
C LEU A 39 5.17 14.40 -2.87
N GLY A 40 6.36 14.48 -3.46
CA GLY A 40 6.63 13.92 -4.78
C GLY A 40 6.39 12.40 -4.85
N ILE A 41 6.75 11.66 -3.79
CA ILE A 41 6.53 10.22 -3.67
C ILE A 41 5.03 9.92 -3.58
N ILE A 42 4.25 10.70 -2.82
CA ILE A 42 2.78 10.55 -2.73
C ILE A 42 2.14 10.78 -4.11
N ILE A 43 2.49 11.87 -4.77
CA ILE A 43 1.94 12.20 -6.10
C ILE A 43 2.28 11.08 -7.10
N PHE A 44 3.52 10.58 -7.08
CA PHE A 44 3.91 9.45 -7.92
C PHE A 44 3.06 8.20 -7.62
N GLY A 45 2.89 7.82 -6.34
CA GLY A 45 2.08 6.66 -5.94
C GLY A 45 0.63 6.77 -6.41
N ILE A 46 -0.01 7.94 -6.20
CA ILE A 46 -1.39 8.20 -6.66
C ILE A 46 -1.47 8.11 -8.19
N SER A 47 -0.55 8.77 -8.89
CA SER A 47 -0.52 8.76 -10.35
C SER A 47 -0.31 7.37 -10.92
N ALA A 48 0.57 6.57 -10.29
CA ALA A 48 0.85 5.20 -10.69
C ALA A 48 -0.38 4.29 -10.53
N ILE A 49 -1.10 4.40 -9.41
CA ILE A 49 -2.36 3.65 -9.23
C ILE A 49 -3.36 4.08 -10.30
N THR A 50 -3.60 5.37 -10.47
CA THR A 50 -4.59 5.88 -11.42
C THR A 50 -4.28 5.47 -12.87
N ALA A 51 -2.99 5.43 -13.24
CA ALA A 51 -2.59 5.14 -14.62
C ALA A 51 -2.45 3.64 -14.93
N TRP A 52 -2.12 2.81 -13.94
CA TRP A 52 -1.70 1.42 -14.17
C TRP A 52 -2.43 0.41 -13.29
N GLU A 53 -3.48 0.81 -12.57
CA GLU A 53 -4.35 -0.13 -11.87
C GLU A 53 -5.00 -1.09 -12.88
N THR A 54 -5.02 -2.37 -12.54
CA THR A 54 -5.75 -3.38 -13.29
C THR A 54 -6.84 -3.93 -12.40
N GLU A 55 -8.09 -3.86 -12.86
CA GLU A 55 -9.26 -4.46 -12.23
C GLU A 55 -9.79 -5.59 -13.10
N ASP A 56 -10.20 -6.67 -12.45
CA ASP A 56 -10.88 -7.79 -13.08
C ASP A 56 -12.03 -8.27 -12.20
N ILE A 57 -13.21 -8.42 -12.81
CA ILE A 57 -14.41 -8.93 -12.15
C ILE A 57 -14.90 -10.13 -12.94
N ARG A 58 -15.00 -11.27 -12.28
CA ARG A 58 -15.44 -12.51 -12.91
C ARG A 58 -16.22 -13.41 -11.95
N ILE A 59 -16.89 -14.38 -12.53
CA ILE A 59 -17.52 -15.48 -11.80
C ILE A 59 -16.59 -16.67 -11.93
N VAL A 60 -16.24 -17.29 -10.80
CA VAL A 60 -15.32 -18.43 -10.74
C VAL A 60 -15.95 -19.62 -10.06
N SER A 61 -15.58 -20.81 -10.49
CA SER A 61 -15.96 -22.10 -9.89
C SER A 61 -14.82 -22.60 -8.99
N PRO A 62 -15.12 -23.36 -7.90
CA PRO A 62 -14.08 -24.03 -7.13
C PRO A 62 -13.17 -24.88 -8.02
N GLY A 63 -11.85 -24.75 -7.84
CA GLY A 63 -10.81 -25.39 -8.65
C GLY A 63 -10.40 -24.60 -9.90
N GLU A 64 -11.15 -23.58 -10.30
CA GLU A 64 -10.88 -22.80 -11.50
C GLU A 64 -9.62 -21.94 -11.34
N LYS A 65 -8.86 -21.80 -12.44
CA LYS A 65 -7.68 -20.95 -12.54
C LYS A 65 -7.92 -19.81 -13.51
N PHE A 66 -7.37 -18.65 -13.19
CA PHE A 66 -7.45 -17.48 -14.06
C PHE A 66 -6.20 -16.62 -13.93
N ASN A 67 -5.90 -15.84 -14.97
CA ASN A 67 -4.73 -14.99 -15.02
C ASN A 67 -5.11 -13.51 -15.04
N ILE A 68 -4.38 -12.71 -14.29
CA ILE A 68 -4.47 -11.26 -14.32
C ILE A 68 -3.03 -10.71 -14.36
N GLY A 69 -2.67 -10.05 -15.48
CA GLY A 69 -1.30 -9.64 -15.72
C GLY A 69 -0.34 -10.84 -15.69
N GLN A 70 0.61 -10.82 -14.79
CA GLN A 70 1.61 -11.89 -14.63
C GLN A 70 1.31 -12.87 -13.50
N TYR A 71 0.12 -12.78 -12.88
CA TYR A 71 -0.30 -13.61 -11.75
C TYR A 71 -1.37 -14.61 -12.17
N GLU A 72 -1.21 -15.86 -11.74
CA GLU A 72 -2.21 -16.91 -11.84
C GLU A 72 -2.89 -17.05 -10.48
N PHE A 73 -4.20 -16.97 -10.46
CA PHE A 73 -5.04 -17.19 -9.29
C PHE A 73 -5.78 -18.52 -9.47
N GLN A 74 -5.80 -19.33 -8.42
CA GLN A 74 -6.60 -20.55 -8.36
C GLN A 74 -7.58 -20.44 -7.21
N PHE A 75 -8.86 -20.50 -7.50
CA PHE A 75 -9.92 -20.55 -6.48
C PHE A 75 -10.02 -21.96 -5.93
N LEU A 76 -9.68 -22.18 -4.66
CA LEU A 76 -9.72 -23.50 -4.04
C LEU A 76 -11.11 -23.85 -3.49
N GLY A 77 -11.88 -22.84 -3.09
CA GLY A 77 -13.23 -23.03 -2.58
C GLY A 77 -13.58 -22.03 -1.50
N VAL A 78 -14.70 -22.29 -0.83
CA VAL A 78 -15.23 -21.44 0.24
C VAL A 78 -15.46 -22.29 1.49
N SER A 79 -15.07 -21.76 2.63
CA SER A 79 -15.36 -22.30 3.95
C SER A 79 -16.27 -21.34 4.72
N GLN A 80 -17.13 -21.89 5.58
CA GLN A 80 -17.99 -21.11 6.46
C GLN A 80 -17.70 -21.47 7.91
N TYR A 81 -17.57 -20.45 8.74
CA TYR A 81 -17.40 -20.63 10.18
C TYR A 81 -18.12 -19.52 10.95
N ARG A 82 -18.47 -19.84 12.18
CA ARG A 82 -19.17 -18.92 13.07
C ARG A 82 -18.22 -18.44 14.17
N ASN A 83 -18.15 -17.15 14.30
CA ASN A 83 -17.49 -16.50 15.44
C ASN A 83 -18.55 -16.05 16.46
N GLN A 84 -18.15 -15.54 17.62
CA GLN A 84 -19.07 -15.07 18.66
C GLN A 84 -20.02 -13.96 18.16
N ASN A 85 -19.52 -13.06 17.32
CA ASN A 85 -20.22 -11.84 16.90
C ASN A 85 -20.67 -11.84 15.43
N PHE A 86 -20.14 -12.74 14.60
CA PHE A 86 -20.42 -12.77 13.15
C PHE A 86 -20.27 -14.17 12.56
N MET A 87 -20.92 -14.36 11.44
CA MET A 87 -20.72 -15.54 10.58
C MET A 87 -19.80 -15.13 9.42
N THR A 88 -18.77 -15.92 9.15
CA THR A 88 -17.81 -15.69 8.08
C THR A 88 -17.99 -16.69 6.96
N THR A 89 -17.99 -16.19 5.74
CA THR A 89 -17.77 -16.95 4.51
C THR A 89 -16.40 -16.53 3.97
N GLN A 90 -15.43 -17.45 3.99
CA GLN A 90 -14.06 -17.20 3.57
C GLN A 90 -13.77 -17.97 2.28
N GLY A 91 -13.32 -17.24 1.25
CA GLY A 91 -12.76 -17.82 0.05
C GLY A 91 -11.28 -18.12 0.23
N GLU A 92 -10.77 -19.17 -0.40
CA GLU A 92 -9.36 -19.50 -0.43
C GLU A 92 -8.85 -19.44 -1.87
N PHE A 93 -7.81 -18.62 -2.09
CA PHE A 93 -7.20 -18.42 -3.40
C PHE A 93 -5.69 -18.59 -3.30
N ARG A 94 -5.15 -19.50 -4.09
CA ARG A 94 -3.73 -19.62 -4.31
C ARG A 94 -3.28 -18.65 -5.39
N VAL A 95 -2.18 -17.95 -5.16
CA VAL A 95 -1.59 -17.00 -6.10
C VAL A 95 -0.19 -17.47 -6.49
N ASP A 96 0.03 -17.62 -7.78
CA ASP A 96 1.32 -18.00 -8.37
C ASP A 96 1.79 -16.91 -9.36
N LYS A 97 3.10 -16.77 -9.53
CA LYS A 97 3.73 -15.89 -10.54
C LYS A 97 4.82 -16.66 -11.26
N GLY A 98 4.66 -16.84 -12.57
CA GLY A 98 5.63 -17.64 -13.37
C GLY A 98 5.78 -19.07 -12.86
N GLY A 99 4.69 -19.70 -12.39
CA GLY A 99 4.69 -21.04 -11.80
C GLY A 99 5.26 -21.14 -10.39
N LYS A 100 5.61 -20.03 -9.76
CA LYS A 100 6.12 -19.96 -8.39
C LYS A 100 5.03 -19.49 -7.46
N PHE A 101 4.78 -20.23 -6.37
CA PHE A 101 3.85 -19.81 -5.31
C PHE A 101 4.31 -18.49 -4.68
N ILE A 102 3.38 -17.56 -4.53
CA ILE A 102 3.58 -16.27 -3.86
C ILE A 102 2.90 -16.26 -2.52
N ASP A 103 1.57 -16.42 -2.50
CA ASP A 103 0.76 -16.31 -1.29
C ASP A 103 -0.57 -17.05 -1.44
N SER A 104 -1.26 -17.23 -0.33
CA SER A 104 -2.64 -17.70 -0.26
C SER A 104 -3.53 -16.57 0.27
N LEU A 105 -4.40 -16.04 -0.59
CA LEU A 105 -5.29 -14.94 -0.26
C LEU A 105 -6.62 -15.47 0.26
N LEU A 106 -7.07 -14.94 1.41
CA LEU A 106 -8.25 -15.39 2.15
C LEU A 106 -9.27 -14.24 2.32
N PRO A 107 -9.96 -13.81 1.23
CA PRO A 107 -11.00 -12.80 1.35
C PRO A 107 -12.20 -13.34 2.11
N GLU A 108 -12.85 -12.47 2.90
CA GLU A 108 -13.97 -12.85 3.75
C GLU A 108 -15.21 -11.99 3.50
N LYS A 109 -16.38 -12.61 3.63
CA LYS A 109 -17.66 -11.92 3.85
C LYS A 109 -18.14 -12.23 5.25
N ARG A 110 -18.43 -11.19 6.02
CA ARG A 110 -18.90 -11.32 7.40
C ARG A 110 -20.32 -10.82 7.53
N PHE A 111 -21.18 -11.62 8.13
CA PHE A 111 -22.53 -11.23 8.51
C PHE A 111 -22.59 -10.99 10.01
N TYR A 112 -23.02 -9.81 10.40
CA TYR A 112 -23.23 -9.42 11.81
C TYR A 112 -24.71 -9.54 12.17
N PRO A 113 -25.16 -10.61 12.86
CA PRO A 113 -26.58 -10.86 13.09
C PRO A 113 -27.28 -9.78 13.90
N VAL A 114 -26.58 -9.17 14.87
CA VAL A 114 -27.13 -8.13 15.73
C VAL A 114 -27.41 -6.84 14.96
N ALA A 115 -26.52 -6.48 14.04
CA ALA A 115 -26.67 -5.27 13.22
C ALA A 115 -27.44 -5.51 11.92
N GLY A 116 -27.60 -6.78 11.51
CA GLY A 116 -28.24 -7.15 10.25
C GLY A 116 -27.45 -6.74 9.00
N ILE A 117 -26.12 -6.55 9.11
CA ILE A 117 -25.28 -6.03 8.03
C ILE A 117 -24.27 -7.06 7.55
N TRP A 118 -23.91 -6.96 6.26
CA TRP A 118 -22.81 -7.65 5.65
C TRP A 118 -21.62 -6.72 5.50
N THR A 119 -20.42 -7.21 5.79
CA THR A 119 -19.17 -6.53 5.46
C THR A 119 -18.31 -7.44 4.59
N THR A 120 -17.46 -6.82 3.79
CA THR A 120 -16.51 -7.52 2.92
C THR A 120 -15.11 -7.16 3.33
N GLU A 121 -14.32 -8.18 3.65
CA GLU A 121 -12.91 -8.04 4.02
C GLU A 121 -12.06 -8.53 2.84
N ALA A 122 -11.35 -7.60 2.22
CA ALA A 122 -10.44 -7.92 1.13
C ALA A 122 -9.19 -8.62 1.66
N ALA A 123 -8.71 -9.64 0.95
CA ALA A 123 -7.38 -10.16 1.16
C ALA A 123 -6.37 -9.33 0.37
N ILE A 124 -5.26 -8.96 1.00
CA ILE A 124 -4.28 -8.05 0.43
C ILE A 124 -2.87 -8.64 0.59
N ASP A 125 -2.18 -8.87 -0.53
CA ASP A 125 -0.74 -9.14 -0.54
C ASP A 125 0.00 -7.87 -0.94
N GLN A 126 0.71 -7.28 0.03
CA GLN A 126 1.42 -6.01 -0.13
C GLN A 126 2.89 -6.22 -0.48
N SER A 127 3.38 -5.43 -1.44
CA SER A 127 4.80 -5.36 -1.76
C SER A 127 5.24 -3.94 -2.11
N LEU A 128 6.56 -3.71 -2.19
CA LEU A 128 7.10 -2.38 -2.56
C LEU A 128 6.71 -1.92 -3.97
N LEU A 129 6.41 -2.85 -4.86
CA LEU A 129 6.14 -2.54 -6.27
C LEU A 129 4.66 -2.63 -6.63
N ARG A 130 3.87 -3.39 -5.87
CA ARG A 130 2.44 -3.58 -6.14
C ARG A 130 1.72 -4.17 -4.93
N ASP A 131 0.44 -3.93 -4.83
CA ASP A 131 -0.46 -4.64 -3.94
C ASP A 131 -1.46 -5.45 -4.78
N LEU A 132 -1.71 -6.68 -4.37
CA LEU A 132 -2.78 -7.52 -4.90
C LEU A 132 -3.95 -7.48 -3.92
N TYR A 133 -5.12 -7.07 -4.40
CA TYR A 133 -6.36 -7.09 -3.64
C TYR A 133 -7.28 -8.14 -4.24
N LEU A 134 -7.85 -8.96 -3.39
CA LEU A 134 -8.85 -9.94 -3.77
C LEU A 134 -10.09 -9.80 -2.88
N VAL A 135 -11.25 -9.71 -3.49
CA VAL A 135 -12.53 -9.51 -2.82
C VAL A 135 -13.48 -10.63 -3.20
N LEU A 136 -14.08 -11.27 -2.21
CA LEU A 136 -15.15 -12.25 -2.40
C LEU A 136 -16.48 -11.52 -2.49
N GLY A 137 -17.14 -11.61 -3.65
CA GLY A 137 -18.45 -11.00 -3.92
C GLY A 137 -19.61 -11.88 -3.51
N GLU A 138 -20.66 -11.91 -4.35
CA GLU A 138 -21.88 -12.70 -4.08
C GLU A 138 -21.73 -14.12 -4.59
N ALA A 139 -22.36 -15.04 -3.85
CA ALA A 139 -22.57 -16.40 -4.33
C ALA A 139 -23.51 -16.37 -5.55
N GLN A 140 -23.18 -17.15 -6.55
CA GLN A 140 -24.00 -17.37 -7.73
C GLN A 140 -24.61 -18.77 -7.67
N ASP A 141 -25.51 -19.05 -8.61
CA ASP A 141 -26.05 -20.38 -8.77
C ASP A 141 -24.92 -21.39 -9.07
N ASP A 142 -25.14 -22.65 -8.75
CA ASP A 142 -24.20 -23.76 -8.95
C ASP A 142 -22.88 -23.67 -8.16
N GLY A 143 -22.87 -22.97 -7.02
CA GLY A 143 -21.69 -22.88 -6.15
C GLY A 143 -20.56 -22.01 -6.69
N LYS A 144 -20.83 -21.21 -7.72
CA LYS A 144 -19.91 -20.21 -8.24
C LYS A 144 -19.91 -18.95 -7.40
N TRP A 145 -18.85 -18.18 -7.50
CA TRP A 145 -18.69 -16.92 -6.75
C TRP A 145 -18.22 -15.80 -7.66
N THR A 146 -18.80 -14.62 -7.45
CA THR A 146 -18.24 -13.41 -8.04
C THR A 146 -16.96 -13.05 -7.30
N VAL A 147 -15.89 -12.78 -8.03
CA VAL A 147 -14.60 -12.40 -7.48
C VAL A 147 -14.15 -11.11 -8.16
N ARG A 148 -13.65 -10.19 -7.36
CA ARG A 148 -13.07 -8.93 -7.85
C ARG A 148 -11.63 -8.87 -7.42
N THR A 149 -10.74 -8.68 -8.38
CA THR A 149 -9.29 -8.65 -8.17
C THR A 149 -8.73 -7.33 -8.67
N TYR A 150 -7.82 -6.72 -7.89
CA TYR A 150 -7.11 -5.51 -8.27
C TYR A 150 -5.61 -5.73 -8.16
N ILE A 151 -4.87 -5.19 -9.12
CA ILE A 151 -3.42 -5.03 -9.04
C ILE A 151 -3.15 -3.53 -8.97
N LYS A 152 -2.67 -3.05 -7.82
CA LYS A 152 -2.39 -1.63 -7.56
C LYS A 152 -0.89 -1.40 -7.50
N PRO A 153 -0.26 -0.88 -8.57
CA PRO A 153 1.17 -0.63 -8.56
C PRO A 153 1.52 0.54 -7.64
N PHE A 154 2.62 0.39 -6.90
CA PHE A 154 3.22 1.41 -6.04
C PHE A 154 2.30 1.99 -4.95
N ALA A 155 1.25 1.28 -4.54
CA ALA A 155 0.30 1.77 -3.54
C ALA A 155 0.97 2.09 -2.20
N ILE A 156 1.94 1.29 -1.76
CA ILE A 156 2.69 1.51 -0.52
C ILE A 156 3.49 2.82 -0.53
N TRP A 157 3.82 3.37 -1.70
CA TRP A 157 4.60 4.61 -1.81
C TRP A 157 3.83 5.83 -1.31
N ILE A 158 2.50 5.80 -1.34
CA ILE A 158 1.66 6.84 -0.74
C ILE A 158 1.94 6.91 0.77
N TRP A 159 1.96 5.76 1.43
CA TRP A 159 2.25 5.68 2.86
C TRP A 159 3.69 6.04 3.21
N LEU A 160 4.66 5.62 2.38
CA LEU A 160 6.06 5.99 2.55
C LEU A 160 6.26 7.51 2.44
N GLY A 161 5.62 8.15 1.47
CA GLY A 161 5.67 9.60 1.31
C GLY A 161 5.01 10.34 2.47
N ALA A 162 3.84 9.85 2.95
CA ALA A 162 3.16 10.38 4.12
C ALA A 162 4.02 10.25 5.39
N LEU A 163 4.69 9.11 5.58
CA LEU A 163 5.62 8.90 6.69
C LEU A 163 6.79 9.88 6.63
N CYS A 164 7.38 10.09 5.45
CA CYS A 164 8.44 11.09 5.26
C CYS A 164 7.98 12.49 5.67
N MET A 165 6.76 12.87 5.32
CA MET A 165 6.19 14.18 5.70
C MET A 165 5.91 14.28 7.21
N ALA A 166 5.35 13.24 7.83
CA ALA A 166 5.05 13.22 9.26
C ALA A 166 6.32 13.32 10.12
N CYS A 167 7.41 12.62 9.75
CA CYS A 167 8.69 12.72 10.43
C CYS A 167 9.25 14.14 10.45
N LEU A 168 8.92 14.95 9.45
CA LEU A 168 9.39 16.32 9.36
C LEU A 168 8.61 17.30 10.21
N LEU A 169 7.28 17.15 10.27
CA LEU A 169 6.45 17.96 11.17
C LEU A 169 6.95 17.80 12.60
N TYR A 170 7.22 16.58 13.03
CA TYR A 170 7.75 16.30 14.37
C TYR A 170 9.13 16.93 14.63
N THR A 171 10.03 16.93 13.64
CA THR A 171 11.38 17.52 13.79
C THR A 171 11.36 19.04 13.69
N SER A 172 10.38 19.65 13.02
CA SER A 172 10.21 21.10 12.93
C SER A 172 9.69 21.70 14.23
N ASP A 173 8.66 21.10 14.81
CA ASP A 173 8.08 21.56 16.08
C ASP A 173 9.09 21.45 17.24
N ALA A 174 9.88 20.38 17.29
CA ALA A 174 10.94 20.22 18.29
C ALA A 174 12.08 21.25 18.15
N ALA A 175 12.27 21.84 16.97
CA ALA A 175 13.27 22.90 16.75
C ALA A 175 12.76 24.28 17.15
N ASP A 176 11.46 24.54 17.01
CA ASP A 176 10.82 25.81 17.40
C ASP A 176 10.62 25.92 18.93
N GLU A 177 10.34 24.82 19.62
CA GLU A 177 10.27 24.77 21.08
C GLU A 177 11.63 25.00 21.74
N GLY A 178 12.73 24.59 21.09
CA GLY A 178 14.11 24.82 21.57
C GLY A 178 14.58 26.27 21.50
N LEU A 179 13.94 27.12 20.71
CA LEU A 179 14.26 28.55 20.56
C LEU A 179 13.44 29.47 21.49
N GLY A 180 12.43 28.92 22.17
CA GLY A 180 11.50 29.67 23.02
C GLY A 180 11.92 29.82 24.48
N VAL A 181 13.07 29.35 24.93
CA VAL A 181 13.47 29.30 26.37
C VAL A 181 14.54 30.33 26.78
N ASP A 182 14.97 31.22 25.90
CA ASP A 182 15.94 32.28 26.26
C ASP A 182 15.35 33.69 26.16
N LEU A 183 14.32 34.00 26.93
CA LEU A 183 13.93 35.38 27.30
C LEU A 183 13.47 35.39 28.77
N GLY A 184 14.43 35.34 29.68
CA GLY A 184 14.24 35.60 31.11
C GLY A 184 15.46 36.25 31.65
#